data_434030b0abab2be6179281932a201c72
#
_entry.id   434030b0abab2be6179281932a201c72
#
_cell.length_a   1.000
_cell.length_b   1.000
_cell.length_c   1.000
_cell.angle_alpha   90.00
_cell.angle_beta   90.00
_cell.angle_gamma   90.00
#
_symmetry.space_group_name_H-M   'P 1'
#
loop_
_entity.id
_entity.type
_entity.pdbx_description
1 polymer ?
#
loop_
_entity_poly.entity_id
_entity_poly.type
_entity_poly.pdbx_seq_one_letter_code
_entity_poly.pdbx_strand_id
1 'polypeptide(L)'
;MKNRVTVTIAGQEYTLVGTEEASYTEKVAAHVDAKVEEVLSGAHVSLVDGAILAAVNIADEYFKEVEAALCFSVAPQGAGKTAEMQV
;
A
#
# COMPACT_ATOMS: atom_id res chain seq x y z
N MET A 1 20.74 -14.36 2.52
CA MET A 1 21.29 -13.28 3.30
C MET A 1 20.30 -12.18 3.50
N LYS A 2 20.29 -11.59 4.68
CA LYS A 2 19.35 -10.52 4.96
C LYS A 2 19.96 -9.18 4.65
N ASN A 3 19.18 -8.32 4.08
CA ASN A 3 19.58 -6.95 3.78
C ASN A 3 18.85 -6.01 4.70
N ARG A 4 19.56 -4.98 5.11
CA ARG A 4 18.96 -3.89 5.88
C ARG A 4 18.87 -2.68 4.98
N VAL A 5 17.70 -2.12 4.89
CA VAL A 5 17.48 -0.96 4.02
C VAL A 5 16.74 0.08 4.83
N THR A 6 17.29 1.28 4.89
CA THR A 6 16.64 2.38 5.57
C THR A 6 15.82 3.15 4.56
N VAL A 7 14.56 3.30 4.84
CA VAL A 7 13.64 3.99 3.94
C VAL A 7 12.88 5.05 4.71
N THR A 8 12.35 6.00 3.98
CA THR A 8 11.54 7.05 4.58
C THR A 8 10.11 6.89 4.08
N ILE A 9 9.19 6.73 5.00
CA ILE A 9 7.78 6.60 4.67
C ILE A 9 7.01 7.61 5.51
N ALA A 10 6.29 8.48 4.84
CA ALA A 10 5.49 9.50 5.50
C ALA A 10 6.34 10.36 6.42
N GLY A 11 7.55 10.65 6.00
CA GLY A 11 8.44 11.51 6.77
C GLY A 11 9.17 10.83 7.91
N GLN A 12 8.98 9.55 8.08
CA GLN A 12 9.62 8.80 9.17
C GLN A 12 10.56 7.76 8.58
N GLU A 13 11.66 7.55 9.25
CA GLU A 13 12.65 6.58 8.80
C GLU A 13 12.40 5.23 9.44
N TYR A 14 12.52 4.21 8.63
CA TYR A 14 12.37 2.83 9.08
C TYR A 14 13.49 2.01 8.48
N THR A 15 13.97 1.05 9.25
CA THR A 15 14.96 0.11 8.74
C THR A 15 14.24 -1.21 8.49
N LEU A 16 14.22 -1.63 7.24
CA LEU A 16 13.55 -2.86 6.86
C LEU A 16 14.59 -3.93 6.67
N VAL A 17 14.28 -5.12 7.14
CA VAL A 17 15.18 -6.25 7.05
C VAL A 17 14.47 -7.34 6.27
N GLY A 18 15.11 -7.82 5.23
CA GLY A 18 14.52 -8.87 4.42
C GLY A 18 15.56 -9.54 3.57
N THR A 19 15.11 -10.47 2.75
CA THR A 19 16.02 -11.22 1.88
C THR A 19 16.04 -10.66 0.46
N GLU A 20 15.21 -9.68 0.18
CA GLU A 20 15.15 -9.10 -1.14
C GLU A 20 16.29 -8.11 -1.33
N GLU A 21 16.56 -7.78 -2.57
CA GLU A 21 17.57 -6.78 -2.88
C GLU A 21 17.13 -5.42 -2.39
N ALA A 22 18.11 -4.58 -2.07
CA ALA A 22 17.82 -3.26 -1.55
C ALA A 22 16.97 -2.45 -2.51
N SER A 23 17.25 -2.54 -3.81
CA SER A 23 16.50 -1.76 -4.79
C SER A 23 15.03 -2.17 -4.80
N TYR A 24 14.76 -3.44 -4.62
CA TYR A 24 13.38 -3.90 -4.57
C TYR A 24 12.69 -3.36 -3.33
N THR A 25 13.36 -3.44 -2.19
CA THR A 25 12.79 -2.95 -0.94
C THR A 25 12.51 -1.46 -1.01
N GLU A 26 13.42 -0.71 -1.63
CA GLU A 26 13.22 0.72 -1.78
C GLU A 26 12.01 1.01 -2.67
N LYS A 27 11.83 0.21 -3.71
CA LYS A 27 10.70 0.39 -4.59
C LYS A 27 9.39 0.13 -3.85
N VAL A 28 9.37 -0.91 -3.04
CA VAL A 28 8.18 -1.23 -2.27
C VAL A 28 7.87 -0.11 -1.29
N ALA A 29 8.90 0.38 -0.60
CA ALA A 29 8.71 1.43 0.37
C ALA A 29 8.23 2.72 -0.29
N ALA A 30 8.74 3.02 -1.47
CA ALA A 30 8.30 4.21 -2.18
C ALA A 30 6.83 4.12 -2.54
N HIS A 31 6.38 2.94 -2.89
CA HIS A 31 4.97 2.74 -3.20
C HIS A 31 4.10 2.98 -1.98
N VAL A 32 4.52 2.46 -0.84
CA VAL A 32 3.78 2.68 0.40
C VAL A 32 3.76 4.15 0.76
N ASP A 33 4.92 4.80 0.65
CA ASP A 33 5.01 6.22 0.95
C ASP A 33 4.03 7.03 0.10
N ALA A 34 3.99 6.73 -1.19
CA ALA A 34 3.09 7.43 -2.08
C ALA A 34 1.63 7.22 -1.69
N LYS A 35 1.27 6.01 -1.30
CA LYS A 35 -0.09 5.71 -0.92
C LYS A 35 -0.48 6.42 0.36
N VAL A 36 0.42 6.46 1.33
CA VAL A 36 0.12 7.15 2.58
C VAL A 36 -0.04 8.65 2.33
N GLU A 37 0.87 9.22 1.53
CA GLU A 37 0.78 10.64 1.23
C GLU A 37 -0.51 10.98 0.51
N GLU A 38 -0.94 10.09 -0.36
CA GLU A 38 -2.17 10.30 -1.10
C GLU A 38 -3.36 10.39 -0.15
N VAL A 39 -3.42 9.49 0.82
CA VAL A 39 -4.50 9.50 1.79
C VAL A 39 -4.43 10.74 2.67
N LEU A 40 -3.25 11.07 3.15
CA LEU A 40 -3.09 12.22 4.04
C LEU A 40 -3.43 13.52 3.34
N SER A 41 -3.19 13.59 2.04
CA SER A 41 -3.52 14.80 1.29
C SER A 41 -5.00 14.95 1.06
N GLY A 42 -5.71 13.84 0.99
CA GLY A 42 -7.11 13.87 0.65
C GLY A 42 -8.06 13.80 1.82
N ALA A 43 -7.56 13.56 3.01
CA ALA A 43 -8.43 13.40 4.15
C ALA A 43 -7.77 13.97 5.40
N HIS A 44 -8.60 14.45 6.31
CA HIS A 44 -8.08 14.97 7.56
C HIS A 44 -8.07 13.84 8.58
N VAL A 45 -7.03 13.04 8.52
CA VAL A 45 -6.91 11.90 9.42
C VAL A 45 -5.52 11.91 10.02
N SER A 46 -5.37 11.20 11.12
CA SER A 46 -4.09 11.07 11.75
C SER A 46 -3.18 10.20 10.90
N LEU A 47 -1.88 10.22 11.20
CA LEU A 47 -0.95 9.39 10.46
C LEU A 47 -1.30 7.92 10.60
N VAL A 48 -1.71 7.49 11.80
CA VAL A 48 -2.08 6.10 12.01
C VAL A 48 -3.27 5.73 11.14
N ASP A 49 -4.29 6.56 11.14
CA ASP A 49 -5.47 6.29 10.32
C ASP A 49 -5.11 6.34 8.83
N GLY A 50 -4.26 7.29 8.47
CA GLY A 50 -3.81 7.37 7.09
C GLY A 50 -3.07 6.12 6.65
N ALA A 51 -2.24 5.59 7.54
CA ALA A 51 -1.50 4.37 7.22
C ALA A 51 -2.44 3.19 7.05
N ILE A 52 -3.46 3.11 7.89
CA ILE A 52 -4.42 2.01 7.79
C ILE A 52 -5.20 2.11 6.50
N LEU A 53 -5.65 3.31 6.15
CA LEU A 53 -6.38 3.47 4.90
C LEU A 53 -5.49 3.19 3.69
N ALA A 54 -4.23 3.59 3.76
CA ALA A 54 -3.30 3.28 2.69
C ALA A 54 -3.12 1.78 2.56
N ALA A 55 -3.06 1.07 3.68
CA ALA A 55 -2.92 -0.38 3.63
C ALA A 55 -4.13 -1.02 2.96
N VAL A 56 -5.32 -0.51 3.25
CA VAL A 56 -6.51 -1.02 2.61
C VAL A 56 -6.46 -0.78 1.10
N ASN A 57 -6.02 0.41 0.70
CA ASN A 57 -5.94 0.72 -0.72
C ASN A 57 -4.91 -0.18 -1.42
N ILE A 58 -3.79 -0.44 -0.77
CA ILE A 58 -2.77 -1.31 -1.33
C ILE A 58 -3.30 -2.72 -1.47
N ALA A 59 -3.99 -3.20 -0.45
CA ALA A 59 -4.57 -4.54 -0.52
C ALA A 59 -5.61 -4.62 -1.62
N ASP A 60 -6.38 -3.55 -1.80
CA ASP A 60 -7.35 -3.50 -2.88
C ASP A 60 -6.67 -3.64 -4.24
N GLU A 61 -5.56 -2.92 -4.42
CA GLU A 61 -4.81 -3.04 -5.66
C GLU A 61 -4.30 -4.45 -5.88
N TYR A 62 -3.82 -5.05 -4.79
CA TYR A 62 -3.30 -6.40 -4.90
C TYR A 62 -4.38 -7.38 -5.35
N PHE A 63 -5.54 -7.32 -4.74
CA PHE A 63 -6.60 -8.25 -5.09
C PHE A 63 -7.12 -8.01 -6.50
N LYS A 64 -7.16 -6.77 -6.93
CA LYS A 64 -7.55 -6.49 -8.31
C LYS A 64 -6.56 -7.08 -9.30
N GLU A 65 -5.28 -7.02 -8.98
CA GLU A 65 -4.26 -7.63 -9.82
C GLU A 65 -4.43 -9.13 -9.89
N VAL A 66 -4.67 -9.75 -8.74
CA VAL A 66 -4.82 -11.19 -8.69
C VAL A 66 -6.04 -11.63 -9.47
N GLU A 67 -7.14 -10.91 -9.32
CA GLU A 67 -8.36 -11.27 -10.02
C GLU A 67 -8.22 -11.08 -11.51
N ALA A 68 -7.52 -10.04 -11.91
CA ALA A 68 -7.29 -9.84 -13.34
C ALA A 68 -6.45 -10.97 -13.90
N ALA A 69 -5.47 -11.41 -13.11
CA ALA A 69 -4.61 -12.49 -13.58
C ALA A 69 -5.34 -13.78 -13.70
N LEU A 70 -6.39 -13.97 -12.91
CA LEU A 70 -7.18 -15.16 -12.99
C LEU A 70 -8.16 -15.13 -14.14
N CYS A 71 -8.27 -14.00 -14.75
CA CYS A 71 -9.06 -13.91 -15.95
C CYS A 71 -10.50 -14.22 -15.83
N PHE A 72 -11.10 -14.05 -14.72
CA PHE A 72 -12.51 -14.15 -14.79
C PHE A 72 -13.12 -13.19 -13.85
N SER A 73 -14.26 -12.86 -14.23
CA SER A 73 -14.92 -11.80 -13.66
C SER A 73 -15.64 -12.26 -12.51
N VAL A 74 -14.95 -12.43 -11.51
CA VAL A 74 -15.64 -12.65 -10.29
C VAL A 74 -16.48 -11.46 -10.03
N ALA A 75 -17.70 -11.71 -9.83
CA ALA A 75 -18.58 -10.62 -9.55
C ALA A 75 -18.06 -9.88 -8.36
N PRO A 76 -17.96 -8.62 -8.46
CA PRO A 76 -17.43 -7.82 -7.39
C PRO A 76 -18.46 -7.65 -6.31
N GLN A 77 -18.62 -8.66 -5.55
CA GLN A 77 -19.50 -8.57 -4.43
C GLN A 77 -18.97 -7.48 -3.53
N GLY A 78 -19.80 -6.82 -2.92
CA GLY A 78 -19.37 -5.75 -2.06
C GLY A 78 -18.88 -4.56 -2.81
N ALA A 79 -19.11 -4.53 -4.09
CA ALA A 79 -18.66 -3.39 -4.86
C ALA A 79 -19.24 -2.10 -4.33
N GLY A 80 -20.39 -2.16 -3.74
CA GLY A 80 -20.96 -0.97 -3.19
C GLY A 80 -20.16 -0.35 -2.08
N LYS A 81 -19.27 -1.12 -1.49
CA LYS A 81 -18.47 -0.59 -0.40
C LYS A 81 -17.11 -0.14 -0.84
N THR A 82 -16.78 -0.43 -2.07
CA THR A 82 -15.44 -0.18 -2.55
C THR A 82 -15.09 1.29 -2.52
N ALA A 83 -16.06 2.12 -2.73
CA ALA A 83 -15.78 3.54 -2.78
C ALA A 83 -15.18 4.05 -1.50
N GLU A 84 -15.51 3.41 -0.41
CA GLU A 84 -15.03 3.88 0.87
C GLU A 84 -13.56 3.66 1.03
N MET A 85 -13.02 2.73 0.30
CA MET A 85 -11.61 2.45 0.37
C MET A 85 -10.78 3.44 -0.40
N GLN A 86 -11.44 4.29 -1.15
CA GLN A 86 -10.75 5.24 -1.99
C GLN A 86 -10.53 6.58 -1.32
N VAL A 87 -10.73 6.66 -0.08
CA VAL A 87 -10.70 7.92 0.66
C VAL A 87 -9.46 8.74 0.43
#